data_c4be3095fd060c6c273732cf1672c38a
#
_entry.id   c4be3095fd060c6c273732cf1672c38a
#
_cell.length_a   1.000
_cell.length_b   1.000
_cell.length_c   1.000
_cell.angle_alpha   90.00
_cell.angle_beta   90.00
_cell.angle_gamma   90.00
#
_symmetry.space_group_name_H-M   'P 1'
#
loop_
_entity.id
_entity.type
_entity.pdbx_description
1 polymer ?
#
loop_
_entity_poly.entity_id
_entity_poly.type
_entity_poly.pdbx_seq_one_letter_code
_entity_poly.pdbx_strand_id
1 'polypeptide(L)'
;MNLCKRACLYSIRKKGKTLTLLAFLLVMAALMLTCLSIQSATETANANIKKALLGYFTINAKTLENGIPEDTVSQILDVDGLSGRYTLRSYTYATYFDADGNLLEINTEGAAQVPEGYENAGRVVANSNSQEDSYFTDGGFEMVEGNPITTETGSQVLIHEKFAQRNGLSVGDTMLLGNVEDKDKTIPVTVAGIFTNTEEQDSIGMAPSYDLYDNIVFTDLSTASFLLYGTEGTTNVQYGDFYVNDPDELERIMTD
;
A
#
# COMPACT_ATOMS: atom_id res chain seq x y z
N MET A 1 -38.81 59.70 34.47
CA MET A 1 -37.71 59.59 33.49
C MET A 1 -37.25 58.09 33.41
N ASN A 2 -37.43 57.42 32.26
CA ASN A 2 -37.18 55.99 32.11
C ASN A 2 -35.73 55.60 32.42
N LEU A 3 -35.51 54.46 33.10
CA LEU A 3 -34.22 53.95 33.48
C LEU A 3 -33.21 53.93 32.31
N CYS A 4 -33.67 53.59 31.10
CA CYS A 4 -32.86 53.59 29.88
C CYS A 4 -32.34 54.99 29.52
N LYS A 5 -33.17 56.06 29.70
CA LYS A 5 -32.77 57.41 29.40
C LYS A 5 -31.73 57.96 30.39
N ARG A 6 -31.77 57.49 31.65
CA ARG A 6 -30.74 57.76 32.68
C ARG A 6 -29.42 57.06 32.38
N ALA A 7 -29.46 55.80 31.96
CA ALA A 7 -28.27 55.02 31.60
C ALA A 7 -27.57 55.65 30.38
N CYS A 8 -28.30 56.00 29.33
CA CYS A 8 -27.74 56.65 28.15
C CYS A 8 -27.08 58.02 28.50
N LEU A 9 -27.75 58.86 29.29
CA LEU A 9 -27.21 60.17 29.73
C LEU A 9 -25.93 60.01 30.59
N TYR A 10 -25.86 58.94 31.43
CA TYR A 10 -24.67 58.63 32.23
C TYR A 10 -23.49 58.21 31.36
N SER A 11 -23.75 57.35 30.37
CA SER A 11 -22.75 56.90 29.39
C SER A 11 -22.18 58.07 28.57
N ILE A 12 -23.03 58.99 28.12
CA ILE A 12 -22.59 60.13 27.32
C ILE A 12 -21.78 61.10 28.17
N ARG A 13 -22.08 61.22 29.47
CA ARG A 13 -21.42 62.20 30.39
C ARG A 13 -20.02 61.69 30.85
N LYS A 14 -19.77 60.38 30.84
CA LYS A 14 -18.48 59.79 31.24
C LYS A 14 -17.83 59.01 30.06
N LYS A 15 -17.68 59.69 28.92
CA LYS A 15 -17.18 59.15 27.66
C LYS A 15 -15.91 58.34 27.81
N GLY A 16 -14.95 58.76 28.64
CA GLY A 16 -13.68 58.01 28.85
C GLY A 16 -13.90 56.64 29.50
N LYS A 17 -14.72 56.55 30.58
CA LYS A 17 -14.99 55.28 31.26
C LYS A 17 -15.81 54.32 30.38
N THR A 18 -16.74 54.85 29.61
CA THR A 18 -17.56 54.03 28.69
C THR A 18 -16.71 53.50 27.53
N LEU A 19 -15.78 54.32 27.00
CA LEU A 19 -14.89 53.93 25.93
C LEU A 19 -13.89 52.85 26.39
N THR A 20 -13.32 52.99 27.60
CA THR A 20 -12.43 51.96 28.16
C THR A 20 -13.15 50.66 28.43
N LEU A 21 -14.38 50.67 28.95
CA LEU A 21 -15.20 49.49 29.16
C LEU A 21 -15.53 48.81 27.81
N LEU A 22 -15.90 49.58 26.79
CA LEU A 22 -16.19 49.07 25.46
C LEU A 22 -14.94 48.45 24.82
N ALA A 23 -13.80 49.11 24.93
CA ALA A 23 -12.53 48.56 24.43
C ALA A 23 -12.17 47.23 25.13
N PHE A 24 -12.35 47.15 26.45
CA PHE A 24 -12.13 45.94 27.21
C PHE A 24 -13.05 44.78 26.77
N LEU A 25 -14.34 45.06 26.58
CA LEU A 25 -15.31 44.08 26.08
C LEU A 25 -14.99 43.63 24.66
N LEU A 26 -14.52 44.52 23.79
CA LEU A 26 -14.09 44.15 22.44
C LEU A 26 -12.86 43.23 22.45
N VAL A 27 -11.87 43.52 23.32
CA VAL A 27 -10.69 42.69 23.49
C VAL A 27 -11.09 41.28 24.00
N MET A 28 -11.96 41.24 25.03
CA MET A 28 -12.46 39.97 25.55
C MET A 28 -13.23 39.16 24.50
N ALA A 29 -14.08 39.81 23.71
CA ALA A 29 -14.82 39.17 22.62
C ALA A 29 -13.87 38.67 21.52
N ALA A 30 -12.87 39.44 21.15
CA ALA A 30 -11.84 39.02 20.19
C ALA A 30 -11.05 37.82 20.68
N LEU A 31 -10.65 37.79 21.97
CA LEU A 31 -9.96 36.64 22.57
C LEU A 31 -10.84 35.41 22.59
N MET A 32 -12.12 35.52 22.93
CA MET A 32 -13.06 34.39 22.88
C MET A 32 -13.21 33.83 21.46
N LEU A 33 -13.38 34.69 20.46
CA LEU A 33 -13.49 34.29 19.06
C LEU A 33 -12.20 33.61 18.56
N THR A 34 -11.03 34.11 18.97
CA THR A 34 -9.74 33.47 18.63
C THR A 34 -9.61 32.09 19.24
N CYS A 35 -9.99 31.93 20.53
CA CYS A 35 -10.00 30.64 21.19
C CYS A 35 -10.91 29.61 20.48
N LEU A 36 -12.14 30.01 20.15
CA LEU A 36 -13.09 29.17 19.43
C LEU A 36 -12.57 28.80 18.02
N SER A 37 -11.96 29.77 17.34
CA SER A 37 -11.36 29.51 16.00
C SER A 37 -10.19 28.52 16.07
N ILE A 38 -9.32 28.66 17.08
CA ILE A 38 -8.20 27.70 17.30
C ILE A 38 -8.75 26.31 17.62
N GLN A 39 -9.74 26.21 18.51
CA GLN A 39 -10.35 24.93 18.84
C GLN A 39 -10.94 24.25 17.61
N SER A 40 -11.75 24.95 16.81
CA SER A 40 -12.34 24.41 15.59
C SER A 40 -11.29 24.02 14.55
N ALA A 41 -10.22 24.81 14.40
CA ALA A 41 -9.11 24.49 13.51
C ALA A 41 -8.36 23.23 13.98
N THR A 42 -8.15 23.08 15.29
CA THR A 42 -7.49 21.90 15.89
C THR A 42 -8.34 20.65 15.70
N GLU A 43 -9.65 20.71 15.95
CA GLU A 43 -10.58 19.60 15.74
C GLU A 43 -10.59 19.16 14.25
N THR A 44 -10.63 20.12 13.34
CA THR A 44 -10.58 19.83 11.89
C THR A 44 -9.24 19.22 11.47
N ALA A 45 -8.12 19.77 11.99
CA ALA A 45 -6.78 19.23 11.72
C ALA A 45 -6.64 17.79 12.25
N ASN A 46 -7.09 17.52 13.49
CA ASN A 46 -7.08 16.19 14.06
C ASN A 46 -7.93 15.19 13.25
N ALA A 47 -9.12 15.60 12.81
CA ALA A 47 -9.98 14.77 11.98
C ALA A 47 -9.33 14.46 10.62
N ASN A 48 -8.65 15.42 10.00
CA ASN A 48 -7.93 15.23 8.75
C ASN A 48 -6.70 14.34 8.94
N ILE A 49 -5.96 14.50 10.03
CA ILE A 49 -4.81 13.65 10.38
C ILE A 49 -5.28 12.21 10.61
N LYS A 50 -6.35 12.00 11.39
CA LYS A 50 -6.93 10.66 11.61
C LYS A 50 -7.34 10.00 10.30
N LYS A 51 -7.97 10.75 9.38
CA LYS A 51 -8.33 10.25 8.04
C LYS A 51 -7.11 9.92 7.18
N ALA A 52 -6.04 10.72 7.28
CA ALA A 52 -4.82 10.50 6.51
C ALA A 52 -3.97 9.34 7.06
N LEU A 53 -3.94 9.16 8.38
CA LEU A 53 -3.18 8.12 9.04
C LEU A 53 -3.87 6.75 9.06
N LEU A 54 -5.11 6.63 8.58
CA LEU A 54 -5.92 5.41 8.53
C LEU A 54 -5.37 4.31 9.44
N GLY A 55 -5.95 4.07 10.60
CA GLY A 55 -5.56 2.92 11.42
C GLY A 55 -5.68 1.65 10.59
N TYR A 56 -4.70 0.78 10.68
CA TYR A 56 -4.75 -0.54 10.04
C TYR A 56 -4.14 -1.59 10.97
N PHE A 57 -4.52 -2.83 10.75
CA PHE A 57 -3.86 -3.98 11.36
C PHE A 57 -3.41 -4.96 10.28
N THR A 58 -2.37 -5.70 10.58
CA THR A 58 -1.81 -6.70 9.67
C THR A 58 -2.08 -8.09 10.22
N ILE A 59 -2.60 -8.96 9.39
CA ILE A 59 -2.63 -10.40 9.65
C ILE A 59 -1.49 -11.09 8.90
N ASN A 60 -0.90 -12.07 9.55
CA ASN A 60 0.16 -12.87 8.98
C ASN A 60 -0.22 -14.35 9.02
N ALA A 61 0.08 -15.09 7.96
CA ALA A 61 -0.05 -16.53 7.99
C ALA A 61 0.83 -17.12 9.11
N LYS A 62 0.25 -18.02 9.92
CA LYS A 62 1.01 -18.71 10.99
C LYS A 62 2.14 -19.58 10.44
N THR A 63 1.91 -20.17 9.28
CA THR A 63 2.89 -20.97 8.53
C THR A 63 2.84 -20.55 7.08
N LEU A 64 4.01 -20.46 6.46
CA LEU A 64 4.09 -20.16 5.03
C LEU A 64 3.59 -21.33 4.16
N GLU A 65 3.44 -22.53 4.74
CA GLU A 65 3.02 -23.73 4.03
C GLU A 65 1.57 -23.70 3.55
N ASN A 66 0.67 -23.04 4.29
CA ASN A 66 -0.77 -23.07 3.97
C ASN A 66 -1.35 -21.69 3.65
N GLY A 67 -0.67 -20.62 4.05
CA GLY A 67 -1.19 -19.25 3.89
C GLY A 67 -2.46 -18.98 4.70
N ILE A 68 -3.12 -17.87 4.38
CA ILE A 68 -4.42 -17.46 4.91
C ILE A 68 -5.45 -17.74 3.81
N PRO A 69 -6.45 -18.59 4.06
CA PRO A 69 -7.47 -18.91 3.06
C PRO A 69 -8.32 -17.69 2.71
N GLU A 70 -8.80 -17.63 1.47
CA GLU A 70 -9.70 -16.58 0.98
C GLU A 70 -10.97 -16.44 1.83
N ASP A 71 -11.53 -17.55 2.31
CA ASP A 71 -12.69 -17.55 3.20
C ASP A 71 -12.42 -16.78 4.52
N THR A 72 -11.21 -16.89 5.05
CA THR A 72 -10.80 -16.14 6.25
C THR A 72 -10.69 -14.65 5.96
N VAL A 73 -10.13 -14.29 4.79
CA VAL A 73 -10.08 -12.89 4.35
C VAL A 73 -11.48 -12.31 4.21
N SER A 74 -12.40 -13.07 3.61
CA SER A 74 -13.80 -12.66 3.45
C SER A 74 -14.50 -12.45 4.80
N GLN A 75 -14.27 -13.34 5.78
CA GLN A 75 -14.81 -13.18 7.13
C GLN A 75 -14.28 -11.93 7.83
N ILE A 76 -13.00 -11.58 7.63
CA ILE A 76 -12.43 -10.36 8.18
C ILE A 76 -13.09 -9.13 7.54
N LEU A 77 -13.28 -9.14 6.21
CA LEU A 77 -13.90 -8.02 5.50
C LEU A 77 -15.35 -7.75 5.92
N ASP A 78 -16.05 -8.74 6.49
CA ASP A 78 -17.41 -8.61 7.02
C ASP A 78 -17.45 -7.99 8.43
N VAL A 79 -16.30 -7.72 9.07
CA VAL A 79 -16.24 -7.13 10.41
C VAL A 79 -16.65 -5.65 10.37
N ASP A 80 -17.59 -5.27 11.25
CA ASP A 80 -18.04 -3.89 11.37
C ASP A 80 -16.92 -2.96 11.83
N GLY A 81 -16.76 -1.83 11.11
CA GLY A 81 -15.75 -0.81 11.40
C GLY A 81 -14.59 -0.80 10.44
N LEU A 82 -14.49 -1.78 9.53
CA LEU A 82 -13.51 -1.75 8.45
C LEU A 82 -13.91 -0.76 7.36
N SER A 83 -12.90 -0.14 6.74
CA SER A 83 -13.10 0.86 5.68
C SER A 83 -13.44 0.26 4.30
N GLY A 84 -13.39 -1.06 4.17
CA GLY A 84 -13.43 -1.76 2.90
C GLY A 84 -12.13 -1.65 2.08
N ARG A 85 -11.14 -0.87 2.53
CA ARG A 85 -9.79 -0.85 1.98
C ARG A 85 -8.95 -1.93 2.62
N TYR A 86 -8.27 -2.70 1.80
CA TYR A 86 -7.35 -3.73 2.24
C TYR A 86 -6.27 -3.97 1.18
N THR A 87 -5.13 -4.52 1.60
CA THR A 87 -4.07 -4.96 0.70
C THR A 87 -3.63 -6.37 1.09
N LEU A 88 -3.73 -7.30 0.17
CA LEU A 88 -3.27 -8.67 0.35
C LEU A 88 -1.95 -8.86 -0.38
N ARG A 89 -1.02 -9.60 0.24
CA ARG A 89 0.32 -9.79 -0.30
C ARG A 89 0.81 -11.22 -0.11
N SER A 90 1.58 -11.68 -1.09
CA SER A 90 2.38 -12.92 -1.00
C SER A 90 3.71 -12.71 -1.69
N TYR A 91 4.74 -13.35 -1.17
CA TYR A 91 6.09 -13.32 -1.72
C TYR A 91 6.55 -14.75 -1.97
N THR A 92 7.15 -14.96 -3.14
CA THR A 92 7.77 -16.23 -3.51
C THR A 92 8.91 -15.98 -4.48
N TYR A 93 9.48 -17.04 -5.00
CA TYR A 93 10.49 -17.01 -6.04
C TYR A 93 10.05 -17.88 -7.20
N ALA A 94 10.39 -17.50 -8.41
CA ALA A 94 10.11 -18.28 -9.60
C ALA A 94 11.28 -18.24 -10.57
N THR A 95 11.44 -19.30 -11.34
CA THR A 95 12.27 -19.32 -12.53
C THR A 95 11.43 -18.83 -13.70
N TYR A 96 12.01 -18.02 -14.57
CA TYR A 96 11.33 -17.36 -15.68
C TYR A 96 11.66 -18.05 -17.00
N PHE A 97 10.62 -18.36 -17.78
CA PHE A 97 10.76 -18.97 -19.10
C PHE A 97 9.98 -18.17 -20.15
N ASP A 98 10.40 -18.24 -21.39
CA ASP A 98 9.60 -17.76 -22.53
C ASP A 98 8.40 -18.70 -22.80
N ALA A 99 7.57 -18.32 -23.77
CA ALA A 99 6.38 -19.12 -24.15
C ALA A 99 6.74 -20.53 -24.69
N ASP A 100 7.95 -20.73 -25.16
CA ASP A 100 8.46 -22.00 -25.69
C ASP A 100 9.14 -22.86 -24.60
N GLY A 101 9.24 -22.36 -23.37
CA GLY A 101 9.87 -23.03 -22.23
C GLY A 101 11.38 -22.86 -22.15
N ASN A 102 11.98 -21.93 -22.91
CA ASN A 102 13.39 -21.60 -22.78
C ASN A 102 13.61 -20.65 -21.59
N LEU A 103 14.72 -20.84 -20.88
CA LEU A 103 15.05 -20.01 -19.74
C LEU A 103 15.28 -18.54 -20.14
N LEU A 104 14.62 -17.62 -19.46
CA LEU A 104 14.86 -16.19 -19.60
C LEU A 104 16.05 -15.75 -18.76
N GLU A 105 16.81 -14.79 -19.27
CA GLU A 105 18.03 -14.29 -18.64
C GLU A 105 17.70 -13.28 -17.54
N ILE A 106 18.17 -13.56 -16.31
CA ILE A 106 18.10 -12.63 -15.17
C ILE A 106 19.40 -11.83 -15.03
N ASN A 107 19.36 -10.71 -14.30
CA ASN A 107 20.55 -9.97 -13.93
C ASN A 107 21.29 -10.70 -12.80
N THR A 108 22.58 -10.98 -13.00
CA THR A 108 23.46 -11.57 -11.97
C THR A 108 24.67 -10.66 -11.67
N GLU A 109 24.74 -9.50 -12.32
CA GLU A 109 25.88 -8.61 -12.18
C GLU A 109 25.96 -8.00 -10.78
N GLY A 110 27.08 -8.20 -10.11
CA GLY A 110 27.31 -7.69 -8.76
C GLY A 110 26.51 -8.40 -7.66
N ALA A 111 25.76 -9.46 -7.98
CA ALA A 111 24.96 -10.18 -7.00
C ALA A 111 25.82 -11.07 -6.08
N ALA A 112 25.34 -11.28 -4.85
CA ALA A 112 25.88 -12.28 -3.95
C ALA A 112 25.55 -13.70 -4.44
N GLN A 113 26.27 -14.70 -3.91
CA GLN A 113 26.00 -16.10 -4.20
C GLN A 113 24.59 -16.49 -3.72
N VAL A 114 23.93 -17.32 -4.51
CA VAL A 114 22.59 -17.84 -4.21
C VAL A 114 22.65 -19.33 -3.86
N PRO A 115 21.67 -19.86 -3.12
CA PRO A 115 21.52 -21.28 -2.87
C PRO A 115 21.34 -22.06 -4.17
N GLU A 116 21.71 -23.34 -4.14
CA GLU A 116 21.48 -24.27 -5.26
C GLU A 116 20.00 -24.32 -5.63
N GLY A 117 19.70 -24.20 -6.91
CA GLY A 117 18.34 -24.16 -7.46
C GLY A 117 17.78 -22.74 -7.66
N TYR A 118 18.41 -21.71 -7.07
CA TYR A 118 17.98 -20.32 -7.19
C TYR A 118 18.80 -19.49 -8.18
N GLU A 119 19.72 -20.12 -8.93
CA GLU A 119 20.65 -19.44 -9.85
C GLU A 119 19.95 -18.63 -10.94
N ASN A 120 18.74 -19.06 -11.32
CA ASN A 120 17.91 -18.45 -12.37
C ASN A 120 16.55 -18.01 -11.83
N ALA A 121 16.44 -17.81 -10.52
CA ALA A 121 15.21 -17.36 -9.89
C ALA A 121 15.17 -15.82 -9.77
N GLY A 122 13.96 -15.28 -9.80
CA GLY A 122 13.68 -13.91 -9.40
C GLY A 122 12.57 -13.88 -8.35
N ARG A 123 12.49 -12.78 -7.61
CA ARG A 123 11.44 -12.56 -6.61
C ARG A 123 10.11 -12.30 -7.29
N VAL A 124 9.08 -12.98 -6.85
CA VAL A 124 7.69 -12.76 -7.26
C VAL A 124 6.96 -12.09 -6.10
N VAL A 125 6.42 -10.92 -6.36
CA VAL A 125 5.62 -10.13 -5.43
C VAL A 125 4.18 -10.15 -5.92
N ALA A 126 3.28 -10.72 -5.14
CA ALA A 126 1.86 -10.74 -5.47
C ALA A 126 1.08 -9.82 -4.55
N ASN A 127 0.23 -9.02 -5.15
CA ASN A 127 -0.59 -8.04 -4.47
C ASN A 127 -2.01 -8.02 -5.00
N SER A 128 -2.96 -7.65 -4.13
CA SER A 128 -4.31 -7.30 -4.55
C SER A 128 -4.35 -6.03 -5.43
N ASN A 129 -3.38 -5.14 -5.26
CA ASN A 129 -3.14 -3.98 -6.12
C ASN A 129 -1.63 -3.68 -6.13
N SER A 130 -0.98 -3.88 -7.27
CA SER A 130 0.46 -3.69 -7.39
C SER A 130 0.92 -2.27 -7.10
N GLN A 131 0.10 -1.24 -7.37
CA GLN A 131 0.44 0.16 -7.10
C GLN A 131 0.42 0.53 -5.61
N GLU A 132 -0.19 -0.30 -4.76
CA GLU A 132 -0.18 -0.10 -3.31
C GLU A 132 0.99 -0.81 -2.62
N ASP A 133 1.82 -1.52 -3.39
CA ASP A 133 3.04 -2.11 -2.85
C ASP A 133 4.06 -1.04 -2.46
N SER A 134 4.83 -1.31 -1.42
CA SER A 134 5.88 -0.40 -0.93
C SER A 134 6.94 -0.07 -1.98
N TYR A 135 7.20 -0.95 -2.93
CA TYR A 135 8.08 -0.66 -4.05
C TYR A 135 7.59 0.51 -4.91
N PHE A 136 6.27 0.63 -5.12
CA PHE A 136 5.68 1.72 -5.88
C PHE A 136 5.36 2.95 -5.02
N THR A 137 4.97 2.78 -3.76
CA THR A 137 4.59 3.91 -2.90
C THR A 137 5.79 4.64 -2.31
N ASP A 138 6.82 3.91 -1.90
CA ASP A 138 7.97 4.44 -1.18
C ASP A 138 9.32 4.08 -1.83
N GLY A 139 9.36 3.02 -2.65
CA GLY A 139 10.58 2.42 -3.19
C GLY A 139 11.02 2.93 -4.56
N GLY A 140 10.37 3.95 -5.10
CA GLY A 140 10.78 4.59 -6.35
C GLY A 140 10.51 3.76 -7.62
N PHE A 141 9.59 2.80 -7.59
CA PHE A 141 9.16 2.12 -8.80
C PHE A 141 8.05 2.91 -9.49
N GLU A 142 8.13 3.00 -10.82
CA GLU A 142 7.17 3.70 -11.66
C GLU A 142 6.78 2.84 -12.87
N MET A 143 5.49 2.88 -13.25
CA MET A 143 5.02 2.23 -14.47
C MET A 143 5.53 3.00 -15.70
N VAL A 144 6.11 2.28 -16.65
CA VAL A 144 6.59 2.83 -17.92
C VAL A 144 5.57 2.56 -19.02
N GLU A 145 4.97 1.36 -19.05
CA GLU A 145 4.02 0.93 -20.08
C GLU A 145 3.00 -0.05 -19.50
N GLY A 146 1.82 -0.11 -20.09
CA GLY A 146 0.77 -1.05 -19.73
C GLY A 146 -0.05 -0.64 -18.51
N ASN A 147 -0.60 -1.62 -17.80
CA ASN A 147 -1.52 -1.42 -16.69
C ASN A 147 -1.03 -2.13 -15.43
N PRO A 148 -1.33 -1.60 -14.22
CA PRO A 148 -1.06 -2.28 -12.97
C PRO A 148 -1.90 -3.55 -12.82
N ILE A 149 -1.45 -4.46 -11.97
CA ILE A 149 -2.21 -5.65 -11.58
C ILE A 149 -3.16 -5.29 -10.45
N THR A 150 -4.39 -5.78 -10.54
CA THR A 150 -5.43 -5.65 -9.52
C THR A 150 -6.03 -7.02 -9.19
N THR A 151 -6.93 -7.09 -8.21
CA THR A 151 -7.65 -8.35 -7.86
C THR A 151 -8.48 -8.93 -9.00
N GLU A 152 -8.89 -8.10 -9.97
CA GLU A 152 -9.70 -8.52 -11.11
C GLU A 152 -8.86 -9.09 -12.26
N THR A 153 -7.53 -8.94 -12.19
CA THR A 153 -6.62 -9.45 -13.21
C THR A 153 -6.13 -10.84 -12.82
N GLY A 154 -6.22 -11.80 -13.73
CA GLY A 154 -5.71 -13.16 -13.53
C GLY A 154 -4.57 -13.49 -14.49
N SER A 155 -3.59 -14.27 -14.01
CA SER A 155 -2.46 -14.74 -14.81
C SER A 155 -1.72 -13.63 -15.56
N GLN A 156 -1.44 -12.54 -14.84
CA GLN A 156 -0.72 -11.38 -15.37
C GLN A 156 0.54 -11.09 -14.58
N VAL A 157 1.50 -10.42 -15.23
CA VAL A 157 2.78 -10.07 -14.63
C VAL A 157 3.19 -8.65 -15.03
N LEU A 158 3.78 -7.89 -14.08
CA LEU A 158 4.58 -6.71 -14.39
C LEU A 158 6.04 -7.12 -14.35
N ILE A 159 6.82 -6.66 -15.33
CA ILE A 159 8.25 -6.94 -15.43
C ILE A 159 9.05 -5.65 -15.46
N HIS A 160 10.29 -5.72 -14.98
CA HIS A 160 11.19 -4.58 -15.01
C HIS A 160 11.66 -4.29 -16.44
N GLU A 161 11.84 -3.01 -16.81
CA GLU A 161 12.23 -2.61 -18.18
C GLU A 161 13.55 -3.25 -18.64
N LYS A 162 14.54 -3.36 -17.76
CA LYS A 162 15.82 -4.00 -18.11
C LYS A 162 15.68 -5.50 -18.32
N PHE A 163 14.79 -6.16 -17.58
CA PHE A 163 14.46 -7.57 -17.83
C PHE A 163 13.74 -7.74 -19.16
N ALA A 164 12.77 -6.86 -19.45
CA ALA A 164 12.07 -6.84 -20.73
C ALA A 164 13.05 -6.64 -21.91
N GLN A 165 13.93 -5.64 -21.82
CA GLN A 165 14.95 -5.36 -22.85
C GLN A 165 15.91 -6.53 -23.07
N ARG A 166 16.40 -7.15 -21.98
CA ARG A 166 17.35 -8.28 -22.03
C ARG A 166 16.76 -9.47 -22.75
N ASN A 167 15.47 -9.73 -22.56
CA ASN A 167 14.78 -10.90 -23.10
C ASN A 167 13.89 -10.60 -24.32
N GLY A 168 13.82 -9.35 -24.78
CA GLY A 168 13.00 -8.96 -25.93
C GLY A 168 11.50 -9.07 -25.68
N LEU A 169 11.04 -8.89 -24.42
CA LEU A 169 9.65 -8.97 -24.02
C LEU A 169 8.96 -7.60 -24.12
N SER A 170 7.68 -7.63 -24.45
CA SER A 170 6.79 -6.48 -24.57
C SER A 170 5.46 -6.72 -23.86
N VAL A 171 4.72 -5.64 -23.59
CA VAL A 171 3.35 -5.77 -23.07
C VAL A 171 2.49 -6.59 -24.03
N GLY A 172 1.78 -7.58 -23.50
CA GLY A 172 0.97 -8.55 -24.25
C GLY A 172 1.67 -9.88 -24.54
N ASP A 173 2.99 -9.98 -24.36
CA ASP A 173 3.71 -11.23 -24.53
C ASP A 173 3.37 -12.22 -23.39
N THR A 174 3.52 -13.51 -23.68
CA THR A 174 3.35 -14.58 -22.71
C THR A 174 4.70 -15.07 -22.24
N MET A 175 4.83 -15.26 -20.92
CA MET A 175 5.95 -15.94 -20.29
C MET A 175 5.43 -17.01 -19.32
N LEU A 176 6.31 -17.90 -18.87
CA LEU A 176 5.98 -18.92 -17.87
C LEU A 176 6.73 -18.61 -16.57
N LEU A 177 6.03 -18.72 -15.45
CA LEU A 177 6.62 -18.72 -14.11
C LEU A 177 6.69 -20.15 -13.61
N GLY A 178 7.88 -20.63 -13.31
CA GLY A 178 8.12 -21.98 -12.79
C GLY A 178 8.42 -21.97 -11.30
N ASN A 179 7.86 -22.91 -10.56
CA ASN A 179 8.20 -23.10 -9.16
C ASN A 179 9.70 -23.45 -9.03
N VAL A 180 10.41 -22.84 -8.08
CA VAL A 180 11.85 -23.05 -7.89
C VAL A 180 12.17 -24.47 -7.43
N GLU A 181 11.30 -25.07 -6.61
CA GLU A 181 11.48 -26.42 -6.06
C GLU A 181 11.00 -27.51 -7.02
N ASP A 182 10.00 -27.20 -7.87
CA ASP A 182 9.41 -28.13 -8.84
C ASP A 182 9.29 -27.46 -10.21
N LYS A 183 10.37 -27.52 -10.98
CA LYS A 183 10.49 -26.84 -12.28
C LYS A 183 9.52 -27.35 -13.35
N ASP A 184 8.89 -28.51 -13.14
CA ASP A 184 7.86 -29.04 -14.03
C ASP A 184 6.50 -28.32 -13.82
N LYS A 185 6.34 -27.65 -12.68
CA LYS A 185 5.16 -26.83 -12.39
C LYS A 185 5.36 -25.41 -12.87
N THR A 186 4.82 -25.11 -14.02
CA THR A 186 4.84 -23.78 -14.62
C THR A 186 3.42 -23.25 -14.81
N ILE A 187 3.26 -21.94 -14.70
CA ILE A 187 2.00 -21.22 -14.99
C ILE A 187 2.24 -20.16 -16.05
N PRO A 188 1.44 -20.15 -17.14
CA PRO A 188 1.54 -19.10 -18.13
C PRO A 188 0.96 -17.78 -17.60
N VAL A 189 1.67 -16.67 -17.84
CA VAL A 189 1.26 -15.32 -17.47
C VAL A 189 1.47 -14.39 -18.65
N THR A 190 0.62 -13.35 -18.74
CA THR A 190 0.74 -12.31 -19.75
C THR A 190 1.40 -11.08 -19.16
N VAL A 191 2.36 -10.49 -19.86
CA VAL A 191 2.97 -9.22 -19.49
C VAL A 191 1.93 -8.11 -19.58
N ALA A 192 1.40 -7.67 -18.45
CA ALA A 192 0.40 -6.61 -18.36
C ALA A 192 1.00 -5.21 -18.40
N GLY A 193 2.25 -5.09 -17.96
CA GLY A 193 2.95 -3.82 -17.94
C GLY A 193 4.44 -3.96 -17.64
N ILE A 194 5.12 -2.86 -17.87
CA ILE A 194 6.55 -2.70 -17.65
C ILE A 194 6.76 -1.57 -16.65
N PHE A 195 7.61 -1.78 -15.67
CA PHE A 195 7.98 -0.78 -14.67
C PHE A 195 9.49 -0.53 -14.67
N THR A 196 9.91 0.57 -14.09
CA THR A 196 11.31 0.94 -13.85
C THR A 196 11.51 1.37 -12.41
N ASN A 197 12.76 1.48 -11.99
CA ASN A 197 13.13 2.12 -10.72
C ASN A 197 13.79 3.46 -11.00
N THR A 198 13.40 4.49 -10.24
CA THR A 198 13.97 5.85 -10.32
C THR A 198 15.23 6.00 -9.47
N GLU A 199 15.40 5.13 -8.48
CA GLU A 199 16.55 5.10 -7.58
C GLU A 199 17.35 3.81 -7.78
N GLU A 200 18.67 3.90 -7.71
CA GLU A 200 19.53 2.72 -7.75
C GLU A 200 19.36 1.90 -6.47
N GLN A 201 19.52 0.59 -6.59
CA GLN A 201 19.45 -0.31 -5.43
C GLN A 201 20.73 -0.19 -4.60
N ASP A 202 20.62 0.33 -3.38
CA ASP A 202 21.77 0.59 -2.48
C ASP A 202 22.59 -0.66 -2.08
N SER A 203 22.01 -1.86 -2.23
CA SER A 203 22.59 -3.11 -1.77
C SER A 203 23.23 -3.97 -2.87
N ILE A 204 23.51 -3.42 -4.05
CA ILE A 204 24.22 -4.12 -5.12
C ILE A 204 25.55 -4.67 -4.56
N GLY A 205 25.79 -5.97 -4.74
CA GLY A 205 26.95 -6.68 -4.21
C GLY A 205 26.73 -7.38 -2.85
N MET A 206 25.62 -7.10 -2.16
CA MET A 206 25.16 -7.81 -0.95
C MET A 206 23.85 -8.55 -1.15
N ALA A 207 23.03 -8.13 -2.13
CA ALA A 207 21.79 -8.78 -2.47
C ALA A 207 22.03 -10.02 -3.36
N PRO A 208 21.33 -11.13 -3.11
CA PRO A 208 21.32 -12.25 -4.05
C PRO A 208 20.64 -11.85 -5.36
N SER A 209 20.97 -12.57 -6.47
CA SER A 209 20.44 -12.21 -7.80
C SER A 209 18.91 -12.14 -7.85
N TYR A 210 18.23 -13.02 -7.14
CA TYR A 210 16.77 -13.05 -7.12
C TYR A 210 16.13 -11.84 -6.43
N ASP A 211 16.88 -11.02 -5.68
CA ASP A 211 16.42 -9.81 -5.01
C ASP A 211 16.88 -8.52 -5.70
N LEU A 212 17.58 -8.62 -6.83
CA LEU A 212 17.88 -7.45 -7.62
C LEU A 212 16.61 -6.89 -8.26
N TYR A 213 16.45 -5.57 -8.26
CA TYR A 213 15.26 -4.89 -8.79
C TYR A 213 14.93 -5.30 -10.23
N ASP A 214 15.95 -5.51 -11.06
CA ASP A 214 15.80 -5.95 -12.45
C ASP A 214 15.11 -7.32 -12.56
N ASN A 215 15.17 -8.16 -11.52
CA ASN A 215 14.67 -9.53 -11.50
C ASN A 215 13.37 -9.70 -10.71
N ILE A 216 12.84 -8.61 -10.14
CA ILE A 216 11.55 -8.63 -9.44
C ILE A 216 10.43 -8.60 -10.48
N VAL A 217 9.42 -9.43 -10.27
CA VAL A 217 8.17 -9.38 -11.01
C VAL A 217 6.99 -9.23 -10.05
N PHE A 218 5.95 -8.51 -10.47
CA PHE A 218 4.69 -8.45 -9.73
C PHE A 218 3.67 -9.30 -10.44
N THR A 219 2.82 -9.98 -9.68
CA THR A 219 1.75 -10.83 -10.25
C THR A 219 0.48 -10.75 -9.40
N ASP A 220 -0.58 -11.38 -9.87
CA ASP A 220 -1.81 -11.55 -9.11
C ASP A 220 -1.65 -12.63 -8.01
N LEU A 221 -2.55 -12.58 -7.02
CA LEU A 221 -2.51 -13.49 -5.86
C LEU A 221 -2.74 -14.95 -6.22
N SER A 222 -3.53 -15.25 -7.25
CA SER A 222 -3.82 -16.62 -7.67
C SER A 222 -2.59 -17.27 -8.30
N THR A 223 -1.87 -16.54 -9.11
CA THR A 223 -0.58 -16.97 -9.70
C THR A 223 0.45 -17.26 -8.61
N ALA A 224 0.60 -16.36 -7.62
CA ALA A 224 1.52 -16.63 -6.50
C ALA A 224 1.06 -17.80 -5.63
N SER A 225 -0.23 -17.98 -5.42
CA SER A 225 -0.78 -19.14 -4.69
C SER A 225 -0.46 -20.45 -5.40
N PHE A 226 -0.55 -20.49 -6.73
CA PHE A 226 -0.10 -21.64 -7.50
C PHE A 226 1.39 -21.92 -7.32
N LEU A 227 2.23 -20.88 -7.40
CA LEU A 227 3.69 -21.03 -7.21
C LEU A 227 4.05 -21.51 -5.81
N LEU A 228 3.33 -21.06 -4.78
CA LEU A 228 3.60 -21.42 -3.38
C LEU A 228 3.05 -22.79 -3.00
N TYR A 229 1.82 -23.09 -3.42
CA TYR A 229 1.06 -24.23 -2.89
C TYR A 229 0.76 -25.30 -3.95
N GLY A 230 1.00 -25.01 -5.22
CA GLY A 230 0.78 -25.93 -6.33
C GLY A 230 -0.69 -26.26 -6.61
N THR A 231 -1.63 -25.46 -6.07
CA THR A 231 -3.07 -25.66 -6.23
C THR A 231 -3.66 -24.59 -7.13
N GLU A 232 -4.35 -25.00 -8.20
CA GLU A 232 -5.13 -24.08 -9.03
C GLU A 232 -6.47 -23.76 -8.35
N GLY A 233 -6.93 -22.51 -8.50
CA GLY A 233 -8.28 -22.10 -8.12
C GLY A 233 -8.50 -21.81 -6.63
N THR A 234 -7.44 -21.84 -5.81
CA THR A 234 -7.49 -21.37 -4.42
C THR A 234 -6.52 -20.21 -4.25
N THR A 235 -6.99 -19.11 -3.65
CA THR A 235 -6.14 -17.96 -3.36
C THR A 235 -5.82 -17.95 -1.87
N ASN A 236 -4.61 -18.40 -1.52
CA ASN A 236 -4.09 -18.27 -0.18
C ASN A 236 -3.05 -17.16 -0.16
N VAL A 237 -3.11 -16.29 0.86
CA VAL A 237 -2.21 -15.15 1.00
C VAL A 237 -1.33 -15.28 2.24
N GLN A 238 -0.17 -14.65 2.22
CA GLN A 238 0.74 -14.68 3.36
C GLN A 238 0.48 -13.53 4.33
N TYR A 239 0.08 -12.36 3.81
CA TYR A 239 -0.12 -11.12 4.57
C TYR A 239 -1.38 -10.41 4.10
N GLY A 240 -2.07 -9.79 5.05
CA GLY A 240 -3.18 -8.90 4.76
C GLY A 240 -3.17 -7.68 5.66
N ASP A 241 -3.22 -6.48 5.08
CA ASP A 241 -3.40 -5.22 5.79
C ASP A 241 -4.85 -4.78 5.62
N PHE A 242 -5.54 -4.52 6.72
CA PHE A 242 -6.94 -4.11 6.74
C PHE A 242 -7.07 -2.77 7.43
N TYR A 243 -7.73 -1.83 6.76
CA TYR A 243 -7.86 -0.45 7.22
C TYR A 243 -9.18 -0.24 7.92
N VAL A 244 -9.16 0.49 9.04
CA VAL A 244 -10.35 0.82 9.83
C VAL A 244 -10.88 2.21 9.48
N ASN A 245 -12.19 2.41 9.66
CA ASN A 245 -12.83 3.73 9.46
C ASN A 245 -12.41 4.74 10.53
N ASP A 246 -12.28 4.29 11.78
CA ASP A 246 -11.85 5.10 12.90
C ASP A 246 -10.68 4.40 13.62
N PRO A 247 -9.48 5.01 13.63
CA PRO A 247 -8.33 4.47 14.35
C PRO A 247 -8.58 4.23 15.85
N ASP A 248 -9.50 4.96 16.47
CA ASP A 248 -9.84 4.80 17.89
C ASP A 248 -10.60 3.49 18.16
N GLU A 249 -11.20 2.87 17.13
CA GLU A 249 -11.89 1.57 17.24
C GLU A 249 -10.98 0.35 16.97
N LEU A 250 -9.72 0.59 16.61
CA LEU A 250 -8.79 -0.49 16.21
C LEU A 250 -8.67 -1.58 17.28
N GLU A 251 -8.51 -1.19 18.56
CA GLU A 251 -8.37 -2.14 19.66
C GLU A 251 -9.62 -3.00 19.86
N ARG A 252 -10.80 -2.43 19.69
CA ARG A 252 -12.08 -3.17 19.73
C ARG A 252 -12.17 -4.17 18.58
N ILE A 253 -11.90 -3.74 17.36
CA ILE A 253 -11.97 -4.56 16.14
C ILE A 253 -11.00 -5.75 16.21
N MET A 254 -9.81 -5.56 16.79
CA MET A 254 -8.81 -6.64 16.94
C MET A 254 -9.18 -7.66 18.04
N THR A 255 -10.18 -7.38 18.87
CA THR A 255 -10.58 -8.24 20.02
C THR A 255 -11.84 -9.06 19.70
N ASP A 256 -12.66 -8.60 18.78
CA ASP A 256 -13.85 -9.29 18.27
C ASP A 256 -13.47 -10.35 17.21
#